data_de957811bba68b4555e41497a01004f0
#
_entry.id   de957811bba68b4555e41497a01004f0
#
_cell.length_a   1.000
_cell.length_b   1.000
_cell.length_c   1.000
_cell.angle_alpha   90.00
_cell.angle_beta   90.00
_cell.angle_gamma   90.00
#
_symmetry.space_group_name_H-M   'P 1'
#
loop_
_entity.id
_entity.type
_entity.pdbx_description
1 polymer ?
#
loop_
_entity_poly.entity_id
_entity_poly.type
_entity_poly.pdbx_seq_one_letter_code
_entity_poly.pdbx_strand_id
1 'polypeptide(L)'
;MIDLHTHTTASDGTDKPFEMLENAKKAGLTVVAMTDHDSVEGWREVRSKREQIPSGLTIVPGAEVSTRTQSGMSVHIVGLLFDAKNAQLAKLLSDTRDDRIPRMEKMIQKLKAAGYQVTMEDVEEVKPLGATLGRPHLADALIKNGIVASRDEAFAELLHNNSQFYVSHWAPSPVEAIKAIAAAGGVSILAHPFAEKRGAVLTFGEVTELAAAGLNGIERNKRDQDEAAHSKIDQLSSEHNLIKVGSSDYHGSARANQLGEEQTPLDLWENLASKASGDEVFTR
;
A
#
# COMPACT_ATOMS: atom_id res chain seq x y z
N MET A 1 16.78 -10.89 -5.95
CA MET A 1 16.31 -9.78 -5.09
C MET A 1 14.80 -9.84 -5.03
N ILE A 2 14.20 -9.60 -3.85
CA ILE A 2 12.76 -9.77 -3.57
C ILE A 2 12.22 -8.48 -2.96
N ASP A 3 11.18 -7.89 -3.59
CA ASP A 3 10.48 -6.70 -3.11
C ASP A 3 8.99 -7.01 -2.96
N LEU A 4 8.45 -6.91 -1.75
CA LEU A 4 7.10 -7.38 -1.42
C LEU A 4 6.06 -6.26 -1.28
N HIS A 5 6.42 -5.00 -1.64
CA HIS A 5 5.50 -3.87 -1.53
C HIS A 5 5.78 -2.84 -2.63
N THR A 6 4.96 -2.84 -3.67
CA THR A 6 5.06 -1.90 -4.79
C THR A 6 3.69 -1.47 -5.30
N HIS A 7 3.61 -0.26 -5.87
CA HIS A 7 2.41 0.37 -6.40
C HIS A 7 2.54 0.69 -7.88
N THR A 8 1.40 0.66 -8.55
CA THR A 8 1.27 0.99 -9.97
C THR A 8 0.18 2.04 -10.20
N THR A 9 -0.07 2.36 -11.46
CA THR A 9 -1.22 3.22 -11.84
C THR A 9 -2.59 2.57 -11.55
N ALA A 10 -2.66 1.36 -11.01
CA ALA A 10 -3.91 0.79 -10.49
C ALA A 10 -4.30 1.40 -9.13
N SER A 11 -3.37 2.12 -8.47
CA SER A 11 -3.63 2.96 -7.32
C SER A 11 -2.99 4.34 -7.49
N ASP A 12 -1.90 4.64 -6.81
CA ASP A 12 -1.27 5.96 -6.74
C ASP A 12 0.21 5.97 -7.14
N GLY A 13 0.70 4.87 -7.70
CA GLY A 13 1.97 4.82 -8.42
C GLY A 13 1.90 5.50 -9.78
N THR A 14 3.05 5.86 -10.35
CA THR A 14 3.15 6.52 -11.66
C THR A 14 3.44 5.57 -12.81
N ASP A 15 3.99 4.40 -12.54
CA ASP A 15 4.28 3.40 -13.56
C ASP A 15 3.05 2.54 -13.82
N LYS A 16 2.74 2.27 -15.09
CA LYS A 16 1.75 1.24 -15.44
C LYS A 16 2.23 -0.14 -14.97
N PRO A 17 1.30 -1.11 -14.77
CA PRO A 17 1.67 -2.43 -14.28
C PRO A 17 2.87 -3.06 -15.00
N PHE A 18 2.88 -3.08 -16.34
CA PHE A 18 3.99 -3.65 -17.11
C PHE A 18 5.26 -2.78 -17.09
N GLU A 19 5.13 -1.45 -17.03
CA GLU A 19 6.28 -0.55 -16.90
C GLU A 19 7.00 -0.79 -15.56
N MET A 20 6.23 -0.95 -14.47
CA MET A 20 6.79 -1.32 -13.16
C MET A 20 7.54 -2.65 -13.23
N LEU A 21 7.00 -3.69 -13.91
CA LEU A 21 7.67 -4.97 -14.06
C LEU A 21 8.97 -4.87 -14.86
N GLU A 22 9.00 -4.08 -15.93
CA GLU A 22 10.23 -3.81 -16.70
C GLU A 22 11.27 -3.07 -15.83
N ASN A 23 10.84 -2.11 -15.03
CA ASN A 23 11.71 -1.41 -14.10
C ASN A 23 12.21 -2.33 -12.97
N ALA A 24 11.35 -3.21 -12.44
CA ALA A 24 11.72 -4.24 -11.47
C ALA A 24 12.81 -5.19 -12.02
N LYS A 25 12.64 -5.63 -13.27
CA LYS A 25 13.64 -6.46 -13.95
C LYS A 25 14.97 -5.73 -14.15
N LYS A 26 14.95 -4.46 -14.56
CA LYS A 26 16.15 -3.62 -14.70
C LYS A 26 16.85 -3.40 -13.37
N ALA A 27 16.10 -3.27 -12.27
CA ALA A 27 16.63 -3.18 -10.92
C ALA A 27 17.22 -4.51 -10.41
N GLY A 28 17.06 -5.61 -11.13
CA GLY A 28 17.60 -6.93 -10.78
C GLY A 28 16.69 -7.75 -9.87
N LEU A 29 15.42 -7.39 -9.73
CA LEU A 29 14.46 -8.20 -8.98
C LEU A 29 14.19 -9.54 -9.68
N THR A 30 14.02 -10.57 -8.89
CA THR A 30 13.57 -11.90 -9.31
C THR A 30 12.16 -12.21 -8.83
N VAL A 31 11.74 -11.53 -7.74
CA VAL A 31 10.38 -11.61 -7.18
C VAL A 31 9.91 -10.19 -6.86
N VAL A 32 8.70 -9.85 -7.29
CA VAL A 32 8.06 -8.56 -6.98
C VAL A 32 6.59 -8.76 -6.64
N ALA A 33 6.12 -8.17 -5.54
CA ALA A 33 4.70 -8.13 -5.23
C ALA A 33 4.05 -6.87 -5.80
N MET A 34 2.88 -7.02 -6.38
CA MET A 34 2.02 -5.92 -6.80
C MET A 34 0.94 -5.74 -5.73
N THR A 35 1.00 -4.63 -5.01
CA THR A 35 0.22 -4.40 -3.78
C THR A 35 -0.50 -3.06 -3.80
N ASP A 36 -1.09 -2.72 -4.93
CA ASP A 36 -1.87 -1.49 -5.10
C ASP A 36 -2.90 -1.29 -3.99
N HIS A 37 -3.09 -0.03 -3.55
CA HIS A 37 -4.02 0.30 -2.47
C HIS A 37 -5.45 -0.16 -2.75
N ASP A 38 -5.96 -1.04 -1.91
CA ASP A 38 -7.33 -1.59 -1.91
C ASP A 38 -7.75 -2.16 -3.28
N SER A 39 -6.78 -2.54 -4.13
CA SER A 39 -7.00 -2.97 -5.51
C SER A 39 -6.19 -4.21 -5.87
N VAL A 40 -6.76 -5.03 -6.72
CA VAL A 40 -6.14 -6.22 -7.32
C VAL A 40 -6.01 -6.10 -8.85
N GLU A 41 -6.43 -4.96 -9.40
CA GLU A 41 -6.57 -4.80 -10.85
C GLU A 41 -5.20 -4.74 -11.56
N GLY A 42 -4.16 -4.19 -10.91
CA GLY A 42 -2.81 -4.15 -11.47
C GLY A 42 -2.29 -5.54 -11.83
N TRP A 43 -2.24 -6.45 -10.87
CA TRP A 43 -1.76 -7.81 -11.14
C TRP A 43 -2.77 -8.69 -11.88
N ARG A 44 -4.09 -8.40 -11.83
CA ARG A 44 -5.08 -9.05 -12.69
C ARG A 44 -4.84 -8.73 -14.16
N GLU A 45 -4.54 -7.48 -14.51
CA GLU A 45 -4.14 -7.10 -15.86
C GLU A 45 -2.90 -7.86 -16.29
N VAL A 46 -1.85 -7.87 -15.46
CA VAL A 46 -0.60 -8.61 -15.76
C VAL A 46 -0.86 -10.10 -15.93
N ARG A 47 -1.66 -10.71 -15.04
CA ARG A 47 -2.01 -12.14 -15.11
C ARG A 47 -2.76 -12.50 -16.39
N SER A 48 -3.58 -11.58 -16.91
CA SER A 48 -4.33 -11.79 -18.16
C SER A 48 -3.46 -11.73 -19.41
N LYS A 49 -2.24 -11.19 -19.30
CA LYS A 49 -1.28 -10.96 -20.41
C LYS A 49 0.12 -11.47 -20.01
N ARG A 50 0.19 -12.69 -19.45
CA ARG A 50 1.44 -13.26 -18.88
C ARG A 50 2.60 -13.27 -19.86
N GLU A 51 2.35 -13.43 -21.14
CA GLU A 51 3.36 -13.41 -22.20
C GLU A 51 4.18 -12.11 -22.26
N GLN A 52 3.67 -11.02 -21.67
CA GLN A 52 4.37 -9.72 -21.58
C GLN A 52 5.22 -9.58 -20.31
N ILE A 53 5.16 -10.53 -19.37
CA ILE A 53 5.98 -10.48 -18.17
C ILE A 53 7.46 -10.67 -18.56
N PRO A 54 8.39 -9.84 -18.05
CA PRO A 54 9.82 -10.01 -18.26
C PRO A 54 10.30 -11.39 -17.80
N SER A 55 11.06 -12.07 -18.66
CA SER A 55 11.56 -13.42 -18.37
C SER A 55 12.38 -13.46 -17.08
N GLY A 56 12.13 -14.49 -16.23
CA GLY A 56 12.81 -14.68 -14.96
C GLY A 56 12.38 -13.70 -13.87
N LEU A 57 11.19 -13.10 -13.99
CA LEU A 57 10.52 -12.35 -12.93
C LEU A 57 9.30 -13.12 -12.44
N THR A 58 9.19 -13.30 -11.13
CA THR A 58 8.04 -13.90 -10.45
C THR A 58 7.19 -12.80 -9.83
N ILE A 59 5.89 -12.85 -10.10
CA ILE A 59 4.92 -11.88 -9.59
C ILE A 59 4.17 -12.47 -8.42
N VAL A 60 4.11 -11.73 -7.32
CA VAL A 60 3.32 -12.06 -6.13
C VAL A 60 2.04 -11.22 -6.16
N PRO A 61 0.86 -11.85 -6.28
CA PRO A 61 -0.41 -11.12 -6.21
C PRO A 61 -0.68 -10.66 -4.78
N GLY A 62 -1.09 -9.39 -4.62
CA GLY A 62 -1.38 -8.82 -3.32
C GLY A 62 -2.23 -7.54 -3.39
N ALA A 63 -2.42 -6.91 -2.25
CA ALA A 63 -2.97 -5.57 -2.12
C ALA A 63 -2.50 -4.95 -0.80
N GLU A 64 -2.25 -3.65 -0.78
CA GLU A 64 -2.09 -2.90 0.46
C GLU A 64 -3.48 -2.44 0.94
N VAL A 65 -3.98 -3.10 1.97
CA VAL A 65 -5.31 -2.83 2.54
C VAL A 65 -5.23 -1.64 3.48
N SER A 66 -5.98 -0.60 3.16
CA SER A 66 -6.13 0.57 4.04
C SER A 66 -6.98 0.21 5.24
N THR A 67 -6.50 0.52 6.42
CA THR A 67 -7.21 0.25 7.69
C THR A 67 -7.19 1.45 8.61
N ARG A 68 -8.01 1.41 9.66
CA ARG A 68 -8.10 2.46 10.66
C ARG A 68 -8.27 1.89 12.05
N THR A 69 -7.43 2.33 12.99
CA THR A 69 -7.56 1.98 14.41
C THR A 69 -8.78 2.65 15.04
N GLN A 70 -9.17 2.23 16.22
CA GLN A 70 -10.24 2.89 17.00
C GLN A 70 -9.91 4.35 17.33
N SER A 71 -8.62 4.68 17.49
CA SER A 71 -8.17 6.06 17.69
C SER A 71 -8.22 6.92 16.41
N GLY A 72 -8.56 6.32 15.27
CA GLY A 72 -8.63 7.00 13.98
C GLY A 72 -7.30 7.05 13.22
N MET A 73 -6.25 6.38 13.70
CA MET A 73 -4.97 6.31 13.00
C MET A 73 -5.08 5.42 11.75
N SER A 74 -4.52 5.89 10.63
CA SER A 74 -4.39 5.10 9.41
C SER A 74 -3.25 4.09 9.57
N VAL A 75 -3.55 2.83 9.32
CA VAL A 75 -2.60 1.71 9.32
C VAL A 75 -2.79 0.92 8.05
N HIS A 76 -1.72 0.41 7.47
CA HIS A 76 -1.80 -0.39 6.26
C HIS A 76 -1.38 -1.84 6.51
N ILE A 77 -2.13 -2.75 5.92
CA ILE A 77 -1.84 -4.19 5.97
C ILE A 77 -1.63 -4.67 4.54
N VAL A 78 -0.41 -5.08 4.22
CA VAL A 78 -0.14 -5.76 2.95
C VAL A 78 -0.64 -7.19 3.05
N GLY A 79 -1.60 -7.54 2.21
CA GLY A 79 -2.04 -8.92 2.00
C GLY A 79 -1.39 -9.50 0.76
N LEU A 80 -0.85 -10.72 0.84
CA LEU A 80 -0.24 -11.42 -0.27
C LEU A 80 -0.88 -12.80 -0.45
N LEU A 81 -0.93 -13.30 -1.69
CA LEU A 81 -1.32 -14.67 -2.04
C LEU A 81 -2.73 -15.07 -1.58
N PHE A 82 -3.63 -14.11 -1.40
CA PHE A 82 -5.02 -14.35 -1.05
C PHE A 82 -5.89 -14.66 -2.28
N ASP A 83 -6.93 -15.45 -2.12
CA ASP A 83 -7.96 -15.62 -3.16
C ASP A 83 -8.77 -14.31 -3.32
N ALA A 84 -8.52 -13.61 -4.43
CA ALA A 84 -9.21 -12.37 -4.75
C ALA A 84 -10.71 -12.55 -5.08
N LYS A 85 -11.21 -13.79 -5.16
CA LYS A 85 -12.63 -14.10 -5.31
C LYS A 85 -13.33 -14.31 -3.96
N ASN A 86 -12.57 -14.34 -2.85
CA ASN A 86 -13.16 -14.42 -1.52
C ASN A 86 -14.10 -13.23 -1.32
N ALA A 87 -15.39 -13.51 -1.10
CA ALA A 87 -16.44 -12.48 -1.08
C ALA A 87 -16.26 -11.46 0.06
N GLN A 88 -15.76 -11.92 1.22
CA GLN A 88 -15.54 -11.04 2.37
C GLN A 88 -14.41 -10.05 2.10
N LEU A 89 -13.26 -10.53 1.61
CA LEU A 89 -12.13 -9.67 1.31
C LEU A 89 -12.43 -8.74 0.12
N ALA A 90 -13.05 -9.26 -0.94
CA ALA A 90 -13.44 -8.46 -2.11
C ALA A 90 -14.39 -7.32 -1.72
N LYS A 91 -15.38 -7.61 -0.84
CA LYS A 91 -16.28 -6.59 -0.31
C LYS A 91 -15.55 -5.54 0.53
N LEU A 92 -14.65 -5.97 1.40
CA LEU A 92 -13.86 -5.07 2.24
C LEU A 92 -13.01 -4.10 1.38
N LEU A 93 -12.34 -4.60 0.35
CA LEU A 93 -11.58 -3.78 -0.59
C LEU A 93 -12.47 -2.81 -1.37
N SER A 94 -13.65 -3.26 -1.85
CA SER A 94 -14.58 -2.39 -2.58
C SER A 94 -15.17 -1.30 -1.69
N ASP A 95 -15.64 -1.63 -0.50
CA ASP A 95 -16.22 -0.66 0.43
C ASP A 95 -15.19 0.43 0.79
N THR A 96 -13.93 0.03 0.98
CA THR A 96 -12.84 0.99 1.27
C THR A 96 -12.57 1.92 0.08
N ARG A 97 -12.58 1.39 -1.15
CA ARG A 97 -12.42 2.22 -2.37
C ARG A 97 -13.59 3.18 -2.56
N ASP A 98 -14.82 2.67 -2.39
CA ASP A 98 -16.03 3.44 -2.66
C ASP A 98 -16.16 4.64 -1.71
N ASP A 99 -15.76 4.50 -0.44
CA ASP A 99 -15.79 5.61 0.54
C ASP A 99 -14.70 6.68 0.30
N ARG A 100 -13.72 6.40 -0.56
CA ARG A 100 -12.74 7.40 -0.98
C ARG A 100 -13.34 8.51 -1.86
N ILE A 101 -14.43 8.24 -2.58
CA ILE A 101 -15.12 9.22 -3.44
C ILE A 101 -15.76 10.33 -2.59
N PRO A 102 -16.71 10.06 -1.68
CA PRO A 102 -17.31 11.11 -0.85
C PRO A 102 -16.29 11.79 0.06
N ARG A 103 -15.22 11.10 0.46
CA ARG A 103 -14.09 11.72 1.15
C ARG A 103 -13.44 12.80 0.28
N MET A 104 -13.10 12.48 -0.97
CA MET A 104 -12.45 13.40 -1.90
C MET A 104 -13.31 14.64 -2.14
N GLU A 105 -14.59 14.45 -2.39
CA GLU A 105 -15.55 15.54 -2.56
C GLU A 105 -15.57 16.50 -1.35
N LYS A 106 -15.58 15.95 -0.13
CA LYS A 106 -15.52 16.75 1.11
C LYS A 106 -14.19 17.50 1.25
N MET A 107 -13.07 16.90 0.88
CA MET A 107 -11.76 17.56 0.90
C MET A 107 -11.73 18.73 -0.11
N ILE A 108 -12.21 18.50 -1.33
CA ILE A 108 -12.33 19.53 -2.37
C ILE A 108 -13.25 20.66 -1.89
N GLN A 109 -14.39 20.37 -1.28
CA GLN A 109 -15.29 21.40 -0.72
C GLN A 109 -14.59 22.28 0.31
N LYS A 110 -13.80 21.69 1.22
CA LYS A 110 -13.02 22.44 2.21
C LYS A 110 -11.95 23.33 1.56
N LEU A 111 -11.23 22.81 0.56
CA LEU A 111 -10.24 23.56 -0.20
C LEU A 111 -10.90 24.76 -0.93
N LYS A 112 -12.03 24.54 -1.60
CA LYS A 112 -12.80 25.58 -2.28
C LYS A 112 -13.28 26.67 -1.29
N ALA A 113 -13.76 26.28 -0.12
CA ALA A 113 -14.18 27.23 0.91
C ALA A 113 -13.02 28.11 1.42
N ALA A 114 -11.78 27.62 1.35
CA ALA A 114 -10.57 28.37 1.68
C ALA A 114 -9.98 29.17 0.49
N GLY A 115 -10.65 29.16 -0.68
CA GLY A 115 -10.25 29.92 -1.87
C GLY A 115 -9.41 29.17 -2.90
N TYR A 116 -9.05 27.90 -2.65
CA TYR A 116 -8.32 27.08 -3.61
C TYR A 116 -9.25 26.58 -4.73
N GLN A 117 -8.85 26.81 -5.98
CA GLN A 117 -9.67 26.45 -7.15
C GLN A 117 -9.27 25.03 -7.64
N VAL A 118 -9.97 24.03 -7.12
CA VAL A 118 -9.81 22.61 -7.53
C VAL A 118 -11.18 21.94 -7.52
N THR A 119 -11.41 21.05 -8.50
CA THR A 119 -12.69 20.33 -8.67
C THR A 119 -12.49 18.83 -8.73
N MET A 120 -13.57 18.06 -8.69
CA MET A 120 -13.50 16.61 -8.87
C MET A 120 -13.09 16.27 -10.32
N GLU A 121 -13.51 17.07 -11.30
CA GLU A 121 -13.12 16.95 -12.69
C GLU A 121 -11.60 17.08 -12.85
N ASP A 122 -10.96 18.05 -12.16
CA ASP A 122 -9.50 18.21 -12.18
C ASP A 122 -8.79 16.95 -11.65
N VAL A 123 -9.35 16.33 -10.62
CA VAL A 123 -8.81 15.09 -10.04
C VAL A 123 -8.99 13.91 -11.00
N GLU A 124 -10.17 13.75 -11.61
CA GLU A 124 -10.42 12.67 -12.57
C GLU A 124 -9.56 12.80 -13.84
N GLU A 125 -9.23 14.03 -14.27
CA GLU A 125 -8.35 14.25 -15.44
C GLU A 125 -6.91 13.77 -15.22
N VAL A 126 -6.40 13.86 -13.99
CA VAL A 126 -5.02 13.42 -13.65
C VAL A 126 -4.96 12.00 -13.15
N LYS A 127 -6.06 11.46 -12.64
CA LYS A 127 -6.14 10.10 -12.12
C LYS A 127 -6.14 9.07 -13.26
N PRO A 128 -5.27 8.06 -13.25
CA PRO A 128 -5.34 6.97 -14.20
C PRO A 128 -6.71 6.28 -14.21
N LEU A 129 -7.17 5.87 -15.37
CA LEU A 129 -8.47 5.19 -15.53
C LEU A 129 -8.48 3.90 -14.70
N GLY A 130 -9.50 3.73 -13.85
CA GLY A 130 -9.64 2.56 -12.98
C GLY A 130 -8.77 2.59 -11.72
N ALA A 131 -7.91 3.60 -11.53
CA ALA A 131 -7.09 3.73 -10.33
C ALA A 131 -7.93 3.93 -9.06
N THR A 132 -7.48 3.35 -7.95
CA THR A 132 -8.03 3.64 -6.62
C THR A 132 -7.78 5.12 -6.28
N LEU A 133 -8.85 5.86 -6.02
CA LEU A 133 -8.78 7.28 -5.72
C LEU A 133 -8.04 7.55 -4.40
N GLY A 134 -7.07 8.45 -4.40
CA GLY A 134 -6.27 8.80 -3.24
C GLY A 134 -5.89 10.28 -3.17
N ARG A 135 -5.38 10.72 -2.01
CA ARG A 135 -4.86 12.09 -1.84
C ARG A 135 -3.73 12.45 -2.82
N PRO A 136 -2.87 11.51 -3.27
CA PRO A 136 -1.90 11.82 -4.32
C PRO A 136 -2.53 12.37 -5.60
N HIS A 137 -3.69 11.85 -6.01
CA HIS A 137 -4.41 12.39 -7.20
C HIS A 137 -4.95 13.82 -6.97
N LEU A 138 -5.36 14.14 -5.73
CA LEU A 138 -5.70 15.52 -5.39
C LEU A 138 -4.46 16.42 -5.39
N ALA A 139 -3.32 15.93 -4.93
CA ALA A 139 -2.05 16.65 -5.04
C ALA A 139 -1.69 16.93 -6.50
N ASP A 140 -1.83 15.94 -7.39
CA ASP A 140 -1.57 16.11 -8.82
C ASP A 140 -2.51 17.14 -9.47
N ALA A 141 -3.79 17.15 -9.07
CA ALA A 141 -4.74 18.17 -9.54
C ALA A 141 -4.36 19.58 -9.03
N LEU A 142 -3.91 19.69 -7.77
CA LEU A 142 -3.41 20.97 -7.22
C LEU A 142 -2.14 21.45 -7.94
N ILE A 143 -1.23 20.55 -8.32
CA ILE A 143 -0.04 20.86 -9.12
C ILE A 143 -0.45 21.33 -10.53
N LYS A 144 -1.33 20.58 -11.19
CA LYS A 144 -1.84 20.95 -12.52
C LYS A 144 -2.46 22.34 -12.55
N ASN A 145 -3.19 22.70 -11.48
CA ASN A 145 -3.83 24.02 -11.35
C ASN A 145 -2.88 25.11 -10.85
N GLY A 146 -1.57 24.81 -10.66
CA GLY A 146 -0.57 25.78 -10.22
C GLY A 146 -0.73 26.25 -8.77
N ILE A 147 -1.43 25.47 -7.93
CA ILE A 147 -1.69 25.80 -6.53
C ILE A 147 -0.49 25.42 -5.66
N VAL A 148 0.19 24.32 -5.99
CA VAL A 148 1.44 23.84 -5.38
C VAL A 148 2.41 23.38 -6.45
N ALA A 149 3.72 23.34 -6.15
CA ALA A 149 4.75 22.95 -7.11
C ALA A 149 5.04 21.44 -7.13
N SER A 150 4.70 20.71 -6.06
CA SER A 150 5.01 19.28 -5.94
C SER A 150 4.03 18.54 -5.02
N ARG A 151 4.02 17.19 -5.09
CA ARG A 151 3.31 16.37 -4.11
C ARG A 151 3.81 16.61 -2.70
N ASP A 152 5.11 16.75 -2.50
CA ASP A 152 5.71 17.00 -1.18
C ASP A 152 5.16 18.30 -0.57
N GLU A 153 5.10 19.38 -1.34
CA GLU A 153 4.49 20.65 -0.91
C GLU A 153 3.00 20.50 -0.60
N ALA A 154 2.25 19.82 -1.47
CA ALA A 154 0.84 19.55 -1.24
C ALA A 154 0.60 18.81 0.09
N PHE A 155 1.41 17.79 0.38
CA PHE A 155 1.29 17.04 1.63
C PHE A 155 1.82 17.80 2.85
N ALA A 156 2.83 18.64 2.70
CA ALA A 156 3.34 19.46 3.80
C ALA A 156 2.33 20.53 4.23
N GLU A 157 1.62 21.15 3.29
CA GLU A 157 0.78 22.31 3.56
C GLU A 157 -0.72 22.02 3.64
N LEU A 158 -1.24 21.19 2.72
CA LEU A 158 -2.69 21.07 2.52
C LEU A 158 -3.25 19.68 2.85
N LEU A 159 -2.52 18.60 2.55
CA LEU A 159 -3.08 17.24 2.52
C LEU A 159 -2.57 16.33 3.64
N HIS A 160 -1.77 16.83 4.60
CA HIS A 160 -1.31 16.03 5.75
C HIS A 160 -2.46 15.62 6.69
N ASN A 161 -2.24 14.60 7.51
CA ASN A 161 -3.28 14.01 8.36
C ASN A 161 -3.89 14.99 9.39
N ASN A 162 -3.14 16.02 9.80
CA ASN A 162 -3.60 17.07 10.75
C ASN A 162 -4.08 18.35 10.04
N SER A 163 -4.17 18.35 8.71
CA SER A 163 -4.66 19.51 7.96
C SER A 163 -6.14 19.75 8.22
N GLN A 164 -6.55 21.03 8.26
CA GLN A 164 -7.96 21.41 8.30
C GLN A 164 -8.76 20.89 7.09
N PHE A 165 -8.10 20.60 5.97
CA PHE A 165 -8.70 20.06 4.76
C PHE A 165 -8.82 18.55 4.80
N TYR A 166 -8.15 17.88 5.73
CA TYR A 166 -8.21 16.44 5.84
C TYR A 166 -9.62 15.95 6.19
N VAL A 167 -10.03 14.90 5.53
CA VAL A 167 -11.24 14.14 5.83
C VAL A 167 -10.84 12.66 5.88
N SER A 168 -11.27 11.96 6.91
CA SER A 168 -11.11 10.52 6.98
C SER A 168 -12.11 9.82 6.05
N HIS A 169 -11.76 8.66 5.52
CA HIS A 169 -12.71 7.74 4.89
C HIS A 169 -12.98 6.58 5.83
N TRP A 170 -14.05 5.83 5.54
CA TRP A 170 -14.26 4.54 6.16
C TRP A 170 -13.16 3.56 5.71
N ALA A 171 -12.68 2.78 6.64
CA ALA A 171 -11.81 1.64 6.40
C ALA A 171 -12.02 0.63 7.52
N PRO A 172 -11.81 -0.67 7.27
CA PRO A 172 -11.90 -1.69 8.31
C PRO A 172 -10.85 -1.45 9.39
N SER A 173 -11.02 -2.05 10.56
CA SER A 173 -9.93 -2.15 11.53
C SER A 173 -8.80 -3.03 11.00
N PRO A 174 -7.54 -2.83 11.45
CA PRO A 174 -6.44 -3.72 11.07
C PRO A 174 -6.72 -5.20 11.40
N VAL A 175 -7.39 -5.47 12.50
CA VAL A 175 -7.81 -6.83 12.91
C VAL A 175 -8.79 -7.46 11.91
N GLU A 176 -9.78 -6.68 11.43
CA GLU A 176 -10.73 -7.15 10.41
C GLU A 176 -10.02 -7.45 9.09
N ALA A 177 -9.09 -6.60 8.67
CA ALA A 177 -8.30 -6.81 7.45
C ALA A 177 -7.44 -8.08 7.54
N ILE A 178 -6.70 -8.27 8.64
CA ILE A 178 -5.88 -9.48 8.89
C ILE A 178 -6.75 -10.73 8.82
N LYS A 179 -7.90 -10.75 9.49
CA LYS A 179 -8.82 -11.88 9.47
C LYS A 179 -9.42 -12.14 8.09
N ALA A 180 -9.74 -11.10 7.34
CA ALA A 180 -10.28 -11.23 5.98
C ALA A 180 -9.21 -11.77 5.00
N ILE A 181 -7.97 -11.32 5.11
CA ILE A 181 -6.84 -11.85 4.33
C ILE A 181 -6.61 -13.32 4.67
N ALA A 182 -6.59 -13.69 5.96
CA ALA A 182 -6.43 -15.07 6.39
C ALA A 182 -7.59 -15.97 5.92
N ALA A 183 -8.84 -15.49 6.00
CA ALA A 183 -10.01 -16.22 5.50
C ALA A 183 -10.01 -16.41 3.98
N ALA A 184 -9.28 -15.54 3.25
CA ALA A 184 -9.02 -15.69 1.83
C ALA A 184 -7.77 -16.55 1.52
N GLY A 185 -7.18 -17.21 2.53
CA GLY A 185 -5.99 -18.04 2.39
C GLY A 185 -4.70 -17.26 2.19
N GLY A 186 -4.70 -15.95 2.37
CA GLY A 186 -3.52 -15.09 2.22
C GLY A 186 -2.69 -14.96 3.48
N VAL A 187 -1.55 -14.29 3.35
CA VAL A 187 -0.68 -13.87 4.45
C VAL A 187 -0.68 -12.35 4.59
N SER A 188 -0.58 -11.86 5.82
CA SER A 188 -0.64 -10.43 6.13
C SER A 188 0.67 -9.91 6.70
N ILE A 189 1.05 -8.71 6.30
CA ILE A 189 2.25 -8.00 6.74
C ILE A 189 1.84 -6.61 7.23
N LEU A 190 2.30 -6.19 8.39
CA LEU A 190 2.13 -4.83 8.88
C LEU A 190 3.10 -3.91 8.13
N ALA A 191 2.55 -2.99 7.33
CA ALA A 191 3.32 -2.09 6.49
C ALA A 191 3.87 -0.91 7.30
N HIS A 192 5.15 -0.54 7.07
CA HIS A 192 5.83 0.66 7.60
C HIS A 192 5.38 1.13 9.01
N PRO A 193 5.36 0.24 10.03
CA PRO A 193 4.65 0.44 11.30
C PRO A 193 5.16 1.61 12.16
N PHE A 194 6.43 1.95 12.03
CA PHE A 194 7.09 2.98 12.84
C PHE A 194 7.73 4.09 12.02
N ALA A 195 7.19 4.35 10.84
CA ALA A 195 7.59 5.48 9.99
C ALA A 195 7.06 6.81 10.56
N GLU A 196 7.69 7.34 11.60
CA GLU A 196 7.25 8.54 12.34
C GLU A 196 7.06 9.77 11.44
N LYS A 197 7.81 9.86 10.35
CA LYS A 197 7.64 10.92 9.34
C LYS A 197 6.26 10.90 8.66
N ARG A 198 5.55 9.76 8.70
CA ARG A 198 4.19 9.61 8.15
C ARG A 198 3.10 10.01 9.15
N GLY A 199 3.44 10.24 10.42
CA GLY A 199 2.52 10.64 11.48
C GLY A 199 2.61 9.77 12.73
N ALA A 200 1.48 9.58 13.42
CA ALA A 200 1.41 8.74 14.61
C ALA A 200 1.73 7.27 14.24
N VAL A 201 2.42 6.60 15.15
CA VAL A 201 2.83 5.20 15.02
C VAL A 201 2.11 4.32 16.04
N LEU A 202 2.02 3.02 15.74
CA LEU A 202 1.40 2.03 16.63
C LEU A 202 2.19 1.88 17.93
N THR A 203 1.47 1.59 19.00
CA THR A 203 2.04 1.14 20.28
C THR A 203 2.40 -0.35 20.22
N PHE A 204 3.25 -0.80 21.14
CA PHE A 204 3.55 -2.25 21.30
C PHE A 204 2.27 -3.07 21.53
N GLY A 205 1.35 -2.57 22.38
CA GLY A 205 0.08 -3.25 22.68
C GLY A 205 -0.80 -3.43 21.44
N GLU A 206 -0.89 -2.41 20.58
CA GLU A 206 -1.63 -2.49 19.33
C GLU A 206 -1.02 -3.54 18.38
N VAL A 207 0.31 -3.58 18.24
CA VAL A 207 0.96 -4.61 17.40
C VAL A 207 0.78 -6.02 18.01
N THR A 208 0.80 -6.16 19.34
CA THR A 208 0.49 -7.41 20.04
C THR A 208 -0.94 -7.89 19.72
N GLU A 209 -1.91 -6.97 19.67
CA GLU A 209 -3.29 -7.29 19.27
C GLU A 209 -3.36 -7.78 17.81
N LEU A 210 -2.61 -7.15 16.91
CA LEU A 210 -2.54 -7.57 15.50
C LEU A 210 -1.90 -8.97 15.36
N ALA A 211 -0.84 -9.24 16.13
CA ALA A 211 -0.21 -10.55 16.16
C ALA A 211 -1.18 -11.63 16.66
N ALA A 212 -1.94 -11.34 17.73
CA ALA A 212 -2.98 -12.23 18.23
C ALA A 212 -4.14 -12.45 17.23
N ALA A 213 -4.38 -11.49 16.34
CA ALA A 213 -5.35 -11.61 15.25
C ALA A 213 -4.88 -12.45 14.06
N GLY A 214 -3.60 -12.87 14.04
CA GLY A 214 -3.02 -13.73 13.00
C GLY A 214 -2.10 -13.01 12.01
N LEU A 215 -1.58 -11.83 12.36
CA LEU A 215 -0.55 -11.14 11.56
C LEU A 215 0.66 -12.06 11.35
N ASN A 216 1.13 -12.19 10.10
CA ASN A 216 2.22 -13.10 9.75
C ASN A 216 3.60 -12.43 9.70
N GLY A 217 3.65 -11.17 9.28
CA GLY A 217 4.90 -10.47 9.08
C GLY A 217 4.83 -8.99 9.43
N ILE A 218 6.00 -8.35 9.43
CA ILE A 218 6.17 -6.94 9.73
C ILE A 218 7.30 -6.36 8.87
N GLU A 219 7.08 -5.21 8.27
CA GLU A 219 8.12 -4.50 7.51
C GLU A 219 9.17 -3.90 8.47
N ARG A 220 10.41 -4.37 8.31
CA ARG A 220 11.56 -3.90 9.07
C ARG A 220 12.43 -2.96 8.28
N ASN A 221 12.91 -3.43 7.14
CA ASN A 221 13.79 -2.66 6.30
C ASN A 221 12.97 -1.75 5.39
N LYS A 222 12.99 -0.46 5.71
CA LYS A 222 12.30 0.60 4.99
C LYS A 222 13.10 1.89 5.13
N ARG A 223 13.15 2.64 4.04
CA ARG A 223 13.88 3.92 3.96
C ARG A 223 13.51 4.93 5.06
N ASP A 224 12.29 4.93 5.53
CA ASP A 224 11.74 5.88 6.50
C ASP A 224 11.63 5.32 7.94
N GLN A 225 12.25 4.16 8.20
CA GLN A 225 12.38 3.57 9.53
C GLN A 225 13.86 3.65 9.99
N ASP A 226 14.08 4.23 11.15
CA ASP A 226 15.41 4.40 11.75
C ASP A 226 15.80 3.24 12.68
N GLU A 227 16.97 3.29 13.29
CA GLU A 227 17.47 2.28 14.22
C GLU A 227 16.56 2.06 15.44
N ALA A 228 15.85 3.11 15.91
CA ALA A 228 14.90 2.96 17.00
C ALA A 228 13.65 2.18 16.57
N ALA A 229 13.17 2.44 15.34
CA ALA A 229 12.11 1.66 14.71
C ALA A 229 12.54 0.20 14.49
N HIS A 230 13.77 -0.04 13.98
CA HIS A 230 14.31 -1.38 13.81
C HIS A 230 14.36 -2.16 15.14
N SER A 231 14.82 -1.53 16.22
CA SER A 231 14.88 -2.16 17.54
C SER A 231 13.50 -2.56 18.07
N LYS A 232 12.49 -1.69 17.88
CA LYS A 232 11.10 -2.00 18.24
C LYS A 232 10.56 -3.19 17.43
N ILE A 233 10.83 -3.22 16.12
CA ILE A 233 10.40 -4.29 15.23
C ILE A 233 11.08 -5.61 15.56
N ASP A 234 12.37 -5.60 15.85
CA ASP A 234 13.14 -6.80 16.22
C ASP A 234 12.59 -7.41 17.52
N GLN A 235 12.24 -6.59 18.51
CA GLN A 235 11.60 -7.04 19.75
C GLN A 235 10.24 -7.67 19.46
N LEU A 236 9.33 -6.96 18.78
CA LEU A 236 7.99 -7.44 18.45
C LEU A 236 8.01 -8.72 17.60
N SER A 237 8.94 -8.76 16.62
CA SER A 237 9.14 -9.95 15.79
C SER A 237 9.53 -11.17 16.63
N SER A 238 10.46 -11.00 17.59
CA SER A 238 10.89 -12.08 18.49
C SER A 238 9.78 -12.52 19.44
N GLU A 239 9.03 -11.58 20.03
CA GLU A 239 7.96 -11.86 21.00
C GLU A 239 6.76 -12.55 20.36
N HIS A 240 6.44 -12.23 19.10
CA HIS A 240 5.23 -12.70 18.43
C HIS A 240 5.48 -13.61 17.22
N ASN A 241 6.73 -14.01 16.95
CA ASN A 241 7.14 -14.83 15.82
C ASN A 241 6.72 -14.21 14.46
N LEU A 242 6.77 -12.88 14.32
CA LEU A 242 6.48 -12.20 13.08
C LEU A 242 7.68 -12.30 12.13
N ILE A 243 7.40 -12.59 10.85
CA ILE A 243 8.43 -12.66 9.81
C ILE A 243 8.82 -11.24 9.43
N LYS A 244 10.10 -10.90 9.55
CA LYS A 244 10.64 -9.60 9.15
C LYS A 244 10.83 -9.54 7.64
N VAL A 245 10.22 -8.57 6.99
CA VAL A 245 10.36 -8.34 5.55
C VAL A 245 10.99 -6.99 5.27
N GLY A 246 11.67 -6.88 4.12
CA GLY A 246 12.12 -5.62 3.54
C GLY A 246 11.35 -5.35 2.28
N SER A 247 10.98 -4.10 2.03
CA SER A 247 10.23 -3.70 0.85
C SER A 247 10.37 -2.22 0.56
N SER A 248 10.32 -1.84 -0.71
CA SER A 248 10.57 -0.47 -1.12
C SER A 248 9.40 0.48 -0.89
N ASP A 249 8.17 0.00 -1.01
CA ASP A 249 6.97 0.84 -1.12
C ASP A 249 7.09 1.79 -2.34
N TYR A 250 7.53 1.22 -3.46
CA TYR A 250 7.78 1.92 -4.71
C TYR A 250 6.50 2.50 -5.30
N HIS A 251 6.56 3.75 -5.78
CA HIS A 251 5.45 4.46 -6.41
C HIS A 251 5.84 5.13 -7.74
N GLY A 252 6.89 4.61 -8.40
CA GLY A 252 7.44 5.26 -9.59
C GLY A 252 8.12 6.60 -9.25
N SER A 253 8.01 7.56 -10.14
CA SER A 253 8.60 8.91 -9.96
C SER A 253 7.89 9.75 -8.88
N ALA A 254 6.77 9.28 -8.34
CA ALA A 254 6.01 10.01 -7.32
C ALA A 254 6.70 10.07 -5.95
N ARG A 255 7.62 9.15 -5.68
CA ARG A 255 8.41 9.08 -4.44
C ARG A 255 9.88 8.77 -4.75
N ALA A 256 10.75 9.05 -3.78
CA ALA A 256 12.17 8.78 -3.91
C ALA A 256 12.53 7.29 -3.73
N ASN A 257 11.60 6.44 -3.33
CA ASN A 257 11.77 5.02 -3.12
C ASN A 257 12.10 4.30 -4.44
N GLN A 258 13.09 3.41 -4.43
CA GLN A 258 13.52 2.68 -5.61
C GLN A 258 13.23 1.19 -5.47
N LEU A 259 12.88 0.54 -6.57
CA LEU A 259 12.66 -0.91 -6.61
C LEU A 259 13.89 -1.66 -6.09
N GLY A 260 13.66 -2.54 -5.12
CA GLY A 260 14.70 -3.38 -4.51
C GLY A 260 15.71 -2.64 -3.62
N GLU A 261 15.49 -1.36 -3.27
CA GLU A 261 16.37 -0.66 -2.30
C GLU A 261 16.33 -1.33 -0.92
N GLU A 262 15.19 -1.91 -0.56
CA GLU A 262 15.00 -2.74 0.62
C GLU A 262 14.44 -4.11 0.21
N GLN A 263 15.02 -5.17 0.75
CA GLN A 263 14.79 -6.52 0.26
C GLN A 263 14.38 -7.48 1.36
N THR A 264 13.54 -8.45 0.98
CA THR A 264 13.23 -9.61 1.83
C THR A 264 14.20 -10.75 1.51
N PRO A 265 14.89 -11.34 2.52
CA PRO A 265 15.66 -12.56 2.37
C PRO A 265 14.83 -13.72 1.82
N LEU A 266 15.44 -14.58 1.00
CA LEU A 266 14.74 -15.67 0.32
C LEU A 266 14.08 -16.65 1.30
N ASP A 267 14.79 -17.05 2.33
CA ASP A 267 14.31 -17.96 3.37
C ASP A 267 13.09 -17.39 4.14
N LEU A 268 13.10 -16.09 4.40
CA LEU A 268 11.97 -15.40 5.05
C LEU A 268 10.76 -15.29 4.11
N TRP A 269 11.00 -15.05 2.82
CA TRP A 269 9.96 -15.07 1.80
C TRP A 269 9.34 -16.47 1.67
N GLU A 270 10.14 -17.51 1.55
CA GLU A 270 9.67 -18.90 1.44
C GLU A 270 8.87 -19.31 2.68
N ASN A 271 9.34 -18.96 3.88
CA ASN A 271 8.59 -19.19 5.12
C ASN A 271 7.25 -18.44 5.12
N LEU A 272 7.20 -17.18 4.69
CA LEU A 272 5.97 -16.41 4.61
C LEU A 272 5.01 -17.01 3.58
N ALA A 273 5.49 -17.29 2.37
CA ALA A 273 4.69 -17.85 1.28
C ALA A 273 4.12 -19.23 1.60
N SER A 274 4.86 -20.06 2.35
CA SER A 274 4.41 -21.40 2.75
C SER A 274 3.17 -21.39 3.66
N LYS A 275 2.83 -20.26 4.26
CA LYS A 275 1.63 -20.09 5.11
C LYS A 275 0.38 -19.76 4.30
N ALA A 276 0.52 -19.39 3.02
CA ALA A 276 -0.59 -19.05 2.15
C ALA A 276 -1.20 -20.29 1.49
N SER A 277 -2.51 -20.23 1.23
CA SER A 277 -3.27 -21.29 0.54
C SER A 277 -4.33 -20.73 -0.44
N GLY A 278 -4.38 -19.40 -0.62
CA GLY A 278 -5.43 -18.73 -1.39
C GLY A 278 -5.09 -18.60 -2.87
N ASP A 279 -3.93 -18.05 -3.18
CA ASP A 279 -3.45 -17.85 -4.57
C ASP A 279 -1.96 -18.19 -4.65
N GLU A 280 -1.44 -18.28 -5.86
CA GLU A 280 -0.06 -18.64 -6.15
C GLU A 280 0.67 -17.50 -6.86
N VAL A 281 1.99 -17.49 -6.72
CA VAL A 281 2.86 -16.67 -7.57
C VAL A 281 2.71 -17.08 -9.03
N PHE A 282 2.99 -16.15 -9.93
CA PHE A 282 2.93 -16.44 -11.36
C PHE A 282 4.09 -15.78 -12.13
N THR A 283 4.40 -16.37 -13.27
CA THR A 283 5.44 -15.93 -14.20
C THR A 283 4.87 -15.80 -15.61
N ARG A 284 5.73 -15.46 -16.54
CA ARG A 284 5.45 -15.48 -17.97
C ARG A 284 4.89 -16.83 -18.41
#